data_d42b172ed1a540f28f6c49ab81af9615
#
_entry.id   d42b172ed1a540f28f6c49ab81af9615
#
_cell.length_a   1.000
_cell.length_b   1.000
_cell.length_c   1.000
_cell.angle_alpha   90.00
_cell.angle_beta   90.00
_cell.angle_gamma   90.00
#
_symmetry.space_group_name_H-M   'P 1'
#
loop_
_entity.id
_entity.type
_entity.pdbx_description
1 polymer ?
#
loop_
_entity_poly.entity_id
_entity_poly.type
_entity_poly.pdbx_seq_one_letter_code
_entity_poly.pdbx_strand_id
1 'polypeptide(L)'
;MNDDGPRLHDILAAIGDAELIVRRGHAAFDADPLTVRAAKNIVTEIGEATKALSIATTSAIADVPWRAIAGMRDRTIHRYPEVDLDVLWDTLEHDLPDVARRIREYLGTTDG
;
A
#
# COMPACT_ATOMS: atom_id res chain seq x y z
N MET A 1 -4.36 -25.10 -1.79
CA MET A 1 -4.81 -24.15 -0.77
C MET A 1 -4.01 -22.87 -0.90
N ASN A 2 -4.69 -21.76 -1.10
CA ASN A 2 -4.01 -20.47 -1.20
C ASN A 2 -3.69 -19.96 0.18
N ASP A 3 -2.42 -19.74 0.44
CA ASP A 3 -1.99 -19.08 1.66
C ASP A 3 -1.51 -17.68 1.29
N ASP A 4 -2.35 -16.70 1.52
CA ASP A 4 -2.02 -15.30 1.25
C ASP A 4 -1.38 -14.60 2.46
N GLY A 5 -1.18 -15.32 3.57
CA GLY A 5 -0.58 -14.76 4.77
C GLY A 5 0.72 -14.03 4.51
N PRO A 6 1.72 -14.67 3.84
CA PRO A 6 2.97 -13.97 3.55
C PRO A 6 2.79 -12.70 2.73
N ARG A 7 1.89 -12.71 1.75
CA ARG A 7 1.64 -11.51 0.93
C ARG A 7 0.98 -10.39 1.73
N LEU A 8 0.05 -10.75 2.62
CA LEU A 8 -0.58 -9.75 3.50
C LEU A 8 0.45 -9.15 4.46
N HIS A 9 1.36 -9.96 4.98
CA HIS A 9 2.45 -9.46 5.82
C HIS A 9 3.41 -8.56 5.04
N ASP A 10 3.68 -8.87 3.77
CA ASP A 10 4.49 -8.01 2.92
C ASP A 10 3.82 -6.64 2.71
N ILE A 11 2.50 -6.64 2.51
CA ILE A 11 1.75 -5.38 2.40
C ILE A 11 1.85 -4.59 3.69
N LEU A 12 1.68 -5.23 4.84
CA LEU A 12 1.79 -4.56 6.13
C LEU A 12 3.19 -3.97 6.36
N ALA A 13 4.24 -4.70 5.98
CA ALA A 13 5.61 -4.22 6.10
C ALA A 13 5.83 -2.98 5.23
N ALA A 14 5.35 -3.01 4.00
CA ALA A 14 5.46 -1.87 3.08
C ALA A 14 4.70 -0.65 3.62
N ILE A 15 3.51 -0.86 4.19
CA ILE A 15 2.75 0.22 4.81
C ILE A 15 3.48 0.77 6.04
N GLY A 16 4.15 -0.10 6.80
CA GLY A 16 5.00 0.34 7.91
C GLY A 16 6.08 1.30 7.47
N ASP A 17 6.72 1.03 6.33
CA ASP A 17 7.71 1.94 5.75
C ASP A 17 7.07 3.26 5.32
N ALA A 18 5.86 3.21 4.77
CA ALA A 18 5.12 4.42 4.42
C ALA A 18 4.84 5.28 5.65
N GLU A 19 4.50 4.65 6.78
CA GLU A 19 4.26 5.37 8.04
C GLU A 19 5.52 6.12 8.51
N LEU A 20 6.71 5.54 8.31
CA LEU A 20 7.96 6.21 8.62
C LEU A 20 8.16 7.47 7.79
N ILE A 21 7.80 7.41 6.51
CA ILE A 21 7.86 8.58 5.63
C ILE A 21 6.90 9.66 6.12
N VAL A 22 5.68 9.28 6.45
CA VAL A 22 4.65 10.22 6.92
C VAL A 22 5.10 10.92 8.21
N ARG A 23 5.75 10.21 9.11
CA ARG A 23 6.25 10.79 10.36
C ARG A 23 7.27 11.89 10.15
N ARG A 24 8.01 11.87 9.04
CA ARG A 24 8.98 12.93 8.72
C ARG A 24 8.31 14.21 8.24
N GLY A 25 7.05 14.13 7.85
CA GLY A 25 6.24 15.28 7.45
C GLY A 25 6.22 15.54 5.96
N HIS A 26 5.17 16.22 5.52
CA HIS A 26 4.91 16.48 4.10
C HIS A 26 6.01 17.32 3.46
N ALA A 27 6.49 18.36 4.16
CA ALA A 27 7.54 19.23 3.63
C ALA A 27 8.84 18.46 3.40
N ALA A 28 9.20 17.55 4.31
CA ALA A 28 10.39 16.72 4.15
C ALA A 28 10.25 15.77 2.97
N PHE A 29 9.05 15.21 2.77
CA PHE A 29 8.75 14.34 1.63
C PHE A 29 8.94 15.09 0.31
N ASP A 30 8.33 16.27 0.18
CA ASP A 30 8.41 17.06 -1.06
C ASP A 30 9.85 17.49 -1.37
N ALA A 31 10.66 17.72 -0.34
CA ALA A 31 12.03 18.23 -0.50
C ALA A 31 13.06 17.14 -0.82
N ASP A 32 12.72 15.86 -0.64
CA ASP A 32 13.70 14.77 -0.80
C ASP A 32 13.30 13.80 -1.92
N PRO A 33 13.95 13.92 -3.10
CA PRO A 33 13.66 13.00 -4.21
C PRO A 33 13.87 11.53 -3.87
N LEU A 34 14.77 11.19 -2.98
CA LEU A 34 14.99 9.80 -2.58
C LEU A 34 13.82 9.26 -1.77
N THR A 35 13.25 10.09 -0.91
CA THR A 35 12.04 9.72 -0.16
C THR A 35 10.85 9.52 -1.12
N VAL A 36 10.72 10.38 -2.12
CA VAL A 36 9.67 10.23 -3.14
C VAL A 36 9.84 8.91 -3.90
N ARG A 37 11.08 8.57 -4.28
CA ARG A 37 11.35 7.29 -4.95
C ARG A 37 11.00 6.10 -4.06
N ALA A 38 11.32 6.19 -2.77
CA ALA A 38 10.96 5.15 -1.81
C ALA A 38 9.44 4.99 -1.74
N ALA A 39 8.69 6.08 -1.71
CA ALA A 39 7.24 6.06 -1.68
C ALA A 39 6.65 5.40 -2.93
N LYS A 40 7.18 5.73 -4.11
CA LYS A 40 6.75 5.10 -5.37
C LYS A 40 7.00 3.60 -5.35
N ASN A 41 8.14 3.19 -4.82
CA ASN A 41 8.47 1.77 -4.71
C ASN A 41 7.53 1.04 -3.75
N ILE A 42 7.20 1.67 -2.62
CA ILE A 42 6.25 1.11 -1.65
C ILE A 42 4.88 0.87 -2.31
N VAL A 43 4.37 1.86 -3.03
CA VAL A 43 3.08 1.76 -3.71
C VAL A 43 3.12 0.65 -4.77
N THR A 44 4.22 0.54 -5.51
CA THR A 44 4.41 -0.52 -6.50
C THR A 44 4.40 -1.90 -5.86
N GLU A 45 5.13 -2.08 -4.76
CA GLU A 45 5.16 -3.35 -4.03
C GLU A 45 3.77 -3.75 -3.52
N ILE A 46 3.04 -2.80 -2.95
CA ILE A 46 1.69 -3.05 -2.45
C ILE A 46 0.76 -3.45 -3.59
N GLY A 47 0.84 -2.75 -4.72
CA GLY A 47 0.02 -3.07 -5.89
C GLY A 47 0.31 -4.45 -6.44
N GLU A 48 1.57 -4.84 -6.51
CA GLU A 48 1.96 -6.17 -6.98
C GLU A 48 1.50 -7.27 -6.03
N ALA A 49 1.69 -7.06 -4.73
CA ALA A 49 1.24 -8.04 -3.73
C ALA A 49 -0.29 -8.18 -3.77
N THR A 50 -1.01 -7.08 -3.95
CA THR A 50 -2.47 -7.08 -4.06
C THR A 50 -2.94 -7.90 -5.27
N LYS A 51 -2.27 -7.74 -6.41
CA LYS A 51 -2.61 -8.52 -7.62
C LYS A 51 -2.42 -10.02 -7.41
N ALA A 52 -1.53 -10.42 -6.52
CA ALA A 52 -1.26 -11.82 -6.24
C ALA A 52 -2.19 -12.45 -5.19
N LEU A 53 -3.03 -11.65 -4.53
CA LEU A 53 -4.00 -12.16 -3.55
C LEU A 53 -5.11 -12.95 -4.23
N SER A 54 -5.58 -14.00 -3.57
CA SER A 54 -6.71 -14.78 -4.07
C SER A 54 -8.02 -14.00 -3.94
N ILE A 55 -8.99 -14.36 -4.76
CA ILE A 55 -10.33 -13.78 -4.70
C ILE A 55 -10.97 -14.04 -3.35
N ALA A 56 -10.73 -15.22 -2.77
CA ALA A 56 -11.25 -15.56 -1.45
C ALA A 56 -10.79 -14.56 -0.39
N THR A 57 -9.50 -14.20 -0.40
CA THR A 57 -8.95 -13.25 0.55
C THR A 57 -9.48 -11.82 0.32
N THR A 58 -9.45 -11.35 -0.92
CA THR A 58 -9.93 -9.99 -1.23
C THR A 58 -11.42 -9.84 -0.95
N SER A 59 -12.19 -10.90 -1.16
CA SER A 59 -13.63 -10.89 -0.83
C SER A 59 -13.85 -10.88 0.68
N ALA A 60 -13.01 -11.57 1.44
CA ALA A 60 -13.12 -11.62 2.90
C ALA A 60 -12.76 -10.26 3.54
N ILE A 61 -11.94 -9.46 2.86
CA ILE A 61 -11.56 -8.11 3.32
C ILE A 61 -12.24 -7.10 2.40
N ALA A 62 -13.58 -7.12 2.38
CA ALA A 62 -14.38 -6.45 1.36
C ALA A 62 -14.36 -4.92 1.42
N ASP A 63 -14.00 -4.35 2.58
CA ASP A 63 -14.01 -2.89 2.75
C ASP A 63 -12.75 -2.21 2.19
N VAL A 64 -11.83 -2.97 1.60
CA VAL A 64 -10.61 -2.43 1.01
C VAL A 64 -10.81 -2.31 -0.50
N PRO A 65 -10.49 -1.15 -1.12
CA PRO A 65 -10.62 -0.99 -2.57
C PRO A 65 -9.45 -1.66 -3.31
N TRP A 66 -9.44 -2.97 -3.32
CA TRP A 66 -8.34 -3.78 -3.86
C TRP A 66 -7.99 -3.46 -5.30
N ARG A 67 -9.02 -3.23 -6.14
CA ARG A 67 -8.79 -2.91 -7.55
C ARG A 67 -8.06 -1.58 -7.71
N ALA A 68 -8.44 -0.59 -6.92
CA ALA A 68 -7.79 0.71 -6.95
C ALA A 68 -6.34 0.61 -6.47
N ILE A 69 -6.09 -0.18 -5.44
CA ILE A 69 -4.74 -0.40 -4.90
C ILE A 69 -3.86 -1.10 -5.94
N ALA A 70 -4.36 -2.16 -6.56
CA ALA A 70 -3.64 -2.84 -7.63
C ALA A 70 -3.33 -1.87 -8.79
N GLY A 71 -4.28 -0.98 -9.12
CA GLY A 71 -4.11 0.00 -10.17
C GLY A 71 -3.07 1.07 -9.88
N MET A 72 -2.78 1.34 -8.61
CA MET A 72 -1.75 2.33 -8.24
C MET A 72 -0.37 1.93 -8.80
N ARG A 73 -0.05 0.64 -8.76
CA ARG A 73 1.20 0.14 -9.34
C ARG A 73 1.31 0.52 -10.81
N ASP A 74 0.25 0.30 -11.58
CA ASP A 74 0.26 0.60 -13.01
C ASP A 74 0.39 2.10 -13.29
N ARG A 75 -0.32 2.92 -12.53
CA ARG A 75 -0.22 4.38 -12.66
C ARG A 75 1.18 4.89 -12.31
N THR A 76 1.78 4.33 -11.27
CA THR A 76 3.11 4.74 -10.82
C THR A 76 4.18 4.38 -11.85
N ILE A 77 4.06 3.21 -12.49
CA ILE A 77 5.03 2.75 -13.48
C ILE A 77 4.82 3.41 -14.83
N HIS A 78 3.57 3.46 -15.31
CA HIS A 78 3.27 3.86 -16.70
C HIS A 78 3.06 5.35 -16.90
N ARG A 79 2.82 6.11 -15.84
CA ARG A 79 2.63 7.55 -15.92
C ARG A 79 3.83 8.36 -15.42
N TYR A 80 4.92 7.66 -15.11
CA TYR A 80 6.16 8.32 -14.79
C TYR A 80 6.59 9.19 -16.00
N PRO A 81 7.11 10.42 -15.79
CA PRO A 81 7.47 11.03 -14.51
C PRO A 81 6.36 11.86 -13.85
N GLU A 82 5.17 11.85 -14.38
CA GLU A 82 4.09 12.78 -13.99
C GLU A 82 3.25 12.28 -12.80
N VAL A 83 3.88 11.59 -11.85
CA VAL A 83 3.19 11.20 -10.62
C VAL A 83 2.94 12.45 -9.78
N ASP A 84 1.66 12.68 -9.46
CA ASP A 84 1.27 13.79 -8.61
C ASP A 84 1.72 13.51 -7.17
N LEU A 85 2.62 14.36 -6.65
CA LEU A 85 3.17 14.17 -5.32
C LEU A 85 2.13 14.35 -4.22
N ASP A 86 1.15 15.21 -4.43
CA ASP A 86 0.08 15.41 -3.44
C ASP A 86 -0.82 14.18 -3.36
N VAL A 87 -1.12 13.56 -4.48
CA VAL A 87 -1.88 12.31 -4.52
C VAL A 87 -1.08 11.18 -3.86
N LEU A 88 0.21 11.09 -4.16
CA LEU A 88 1.08 10.08 -3.56
C LEU A 88 1.14 10.25 -2.04
N TRP A 89 1.36 11.48 -1.57
CA TRP A 89 1.37 11.78 -0.14
C TRP A 89 0.06 11.40 0.53
N ASP A 90 -1.07 11.78 -0.08
CA ASP A 90 -2.39 11.48 0.46
C ASP A 90 -2.61 9.96 0.60
N THR A 91 -2.13 9.20 -0.38
CA THR A 91 -2.17 7.75 -0.33
C THR A 91 -1.40 7.22 0.89
N LEU A 92 -0.18 7.72 1.11
CA LEU A 92 0.65 7.29 2.23
C LEU A 92 0.04 7.67 3.58
N GLU A 93 -0.53 8.86 3.67
CA GLU A 93 -1.02 9.41 4.94
C GLU A 93 -2.40 8.88 5.33
N HIS A 94 -3.29 8.72 4.37
CA HIS A 94 -4.68 8.39 4.63
C HIS A 94 -5.08 6.99 4.19
N ASP A 95 -4.81 6.62 2.95
CA ASP A 95 -5.34 5.38 2.40
C ASP A 95 -4.66 4.14 2.97
N LEU A 96 -3.33 4.14 3.02
CA LEU A 96 -2.58 2.97 3.45
C LEU A 96 -2.78 2.61 4.93
N PRO A 97 -2.84 3.56 5.86
CA PRO A 97 -3.14 3.21 7.25
C PRO A 97 -4.48 2.49 7.42
N ASP A 98 -5.48 2.87 6.66
CA ASP A 98 -6.80 2.22 6.71
C ASP A 98 -6.71 0.78 6.18
N VAL A 99 -5.99 0.58 5.08
CA VAL A 99 -5.76 -0.75 4.52
C VAL A 99 -5.05 -1.65 5.55
N ALA A 100 -4.01 -1.12 6.20
CA ALA A 100 -3.27 -1.88 7.21
C ALA A 100 -4.18 -2.30 8.36
N ARG A 101 -5.05 -1.41 8.83
CA ARG A 101 -6.00 -1.70 9.89
C ARG A 101 -6.92 -2.85 9.50
N ARG A 102 -7.46 -2.82 8.29
CA ARG A 102 -8.37 -3.86 7.78
C ARG A 102 -7.66 -5.21 7.67
N ILE A 103 -6.43 -5.20 7.18
CA ILE A 103 -5.65 -6.43 7.06
C ILE A 103 -5.37 -7.02 8.45
N ARG A 104 -4.97 -6.19 9.41
CA ARG A 104 -4.71 -6.65 10.78
C ARG A 104 -5.95 -7.25 11.42
N GLU A 105 -7.11 -6.64 11.21
CA GLU A 105 -8.38 -7.17 11.71
C GLU A 105 -8.65 -8.57 11.13
N TYR A 106 -8.46 -8.72 9.83
CA TYR A 106 -8.65 -10.01 9.16
C TYR A 106 -7.68 -11.07 9.70
N LEU A 107 -6.40 -10.74 9.81
CA LEU A 107 -5.39 -11.67 10.31
C LEU A 107 -5.66 -12.06 11.76
N GLY A 108 -6.07 -11.10 12.58
CA GLY A 108 -6.43 -11.37 13.97
C GLY A 108 -7.62 -12.33 14.09
N THR A 109 -8.58 -12.21 13.21
CA THR A 109 -9.74 -13.09 13.17
C THR A 109 -9.36 -14.52 12.74
N THR A 110 -8.49 -14.64 11.74
CA THR A 110 -8.09 -15.94 11.20
C THR A 110 -7.04 -16.63 12.06
N ASP A 111 -6.19 -15.86 12.73
CA ASP A 111 -5.11 -16.38 13.57
C ASP A 111 -5.56 -16.67 15.01
N GLY A 112 -6.71 -16.12 15.36
CA GLY A 112 -7.28 -16.31 16.68
C GLY A 112 -7.99 -17.61 16.80
#